data_1dc74c04e28302c8ed483d3a06e3a08f
#
_entry.id   1dc74c04e28302c8ed483d3a06e3a08f
#
_cell.length_a   1.000
_cell.length_b   1.000
_cell.length_c   1.000
_cell.angle_alpha   90.00
_cell.angle_beta   90.00
_cell.angle_gamma   90.00
#
_symmetry.space_group_name_H-M   'P 1'
#
loop_
_entity.id
_entity.type
_entity.pdbx_description
1 polymer ?
#
loop_
_entity_poly.entity_id
_entity_poly.type
_entity_poly.pdbx_seq_one_letter_code
_entity_poly.pdbx_strand_id
1 'polypeptide(L)'
;MKILIICTGNSCRSQMAHGFLKSFNPTLNVYSCGIKPEVKVNPYAVKVMQEVGIDIGNHLPVRVEEYINKSFDYVFTVCDIARKMCPDFTGEINNWLHVAFEDPANYKGTLEQKLNEYRRIRDQILESFKELYNCRLLK
;
A
#
# COMPACT_ATOMS: atom_id res chain seq x y z
N MET A 1 -6.61 7.18 -14.46
CA MET A 1 -6.16 5.80 -14.15
C MET A 1 -6.54 5.46 -12.73
N LYS A 2 -7.15 4.30 -12.53
CA LYS A 2 -7.60 3.81 -11.22
C LYS A 2 -6.70 2.68 -10.75
N ILE A 3 -6.15 2.81 -9.56
CA ILE A 3 -5.19 1.87 -8.97
C ILE A 3 -5.67 1.45 -7.60
N LEU A 4 -5.66 0.14 -7.32
CA LEU A 4 -5.97 -0.43 -6.01
C LEU A 4 -4.75 -1.17 -5.46
N ILE A 5 -4.45 -0.95 -4.20
CA ILE A 5 -3.34 -1.61 -3.52
C ILE A 5 -3.90 -2.42 -2.35
N ILE A 6 -3.59 -3.71 -2.31
CA ILE A 6 -4.15 -4.65 -1.34
C ILE A 6 -3.03 -5.22 -0.45
N CYS A 7 -3.22 -5.13 0.86
CA CYS A 7 -2.38 -5.85 1.82
C CYS A 7 -3.27 -6.54 2.86
N THR A 8 -2.71 -7.01 3.97
CA THR A 8 -3.49 -7.70 5.00
C THR A 8 -4.31 -6.71 5.83
N GLY A 9 -3.65 -5.80 6.53
CA GLY A 9 -4.29 -4.90 7.50
C GLY A 9 -4.66 -3.53 6.96
N ASN A 10 -4.16 -3.16 5.79
CA ASN A 10 -4.32 -1.83 5.20
C ASN A 10 -3.90 -0.71 6.17
N SER A 11 -2.89 -0.98 6.97
CA SER A 11 -2.42 -0.05 7.99
C SER A 11 -0.99 0.44 7.78
N CYS A 12 -0.21 -0.24 6.95
CA CYS A 12 1.20 0.09 6.76
C CYS A 12 1.62 0.05 5.29
N ARG A 13 1.93 -1.15 4.76
CA ARG A 13 2.53 -1.31 3.43
C ARG A 13 1.68 -0.72 2.31
N SER A 14 0.40 -1.04 2.26
CA SER A 14 -0.50 -0.50 1.23
C SER A 14 -0.73 1.00 1.40
N GLN A 15 -0.75 1.50 2.63
CA GLN A 15 -0.92 2.93 2.89
C GLN A 15 0.30 3.73 2.46
N MET A 16 1.51 3.19 2.70
CA MET A 16 2.74 3.82 2.22
C MET A 16 2.78 3.88 0.69
N ALA A 17 2.47 2.76 0.03
CA ALA A 17 2.42 2.72 -1.44
C ALA A 17 1.39 3.69 -2.00
N HIS A 18 0.21 3.76 -1.37
CA HIS A 18 -0.85 4.71 -1.71
C HIS A 18 -0.31 6.15 -1.64
N GLY A 19 0.34 6.49 -0.53
CA GLY A 19 0.92 7.83 -0.34
C GLY A 19 1.96 8.17 -1.39
N PHE A 20 2.85 7.24 -1.71
CA PHE A 20 3.88 7.47 -2.72
C PHE A 20 3.29 7.68 -4.11
N LEU A 21 2.36 6.83 -4.54
CA LEU A 21 1.76 6.99 -5.87
C LEU A 21 1.06 8.33 -6.02
N LYS A 22 0.31 8.76 -5.01
CA LYS A 22 -0.33 10.08 -5.03
C LYS A 22 0.68 11.21 -5.06
N SER A 23 1.83 11.05 -4.41
CA SER A 23 2.90 12.05 -4.44
C SER A 23 3.57 12.13 -5.80
N PHE A 24 3.71 11.00 -6.50
CA PHE A 24 4.30 10.98 -7.84
C PHE A 24 3.39 11.68 -8.86
N ASN A 25 2.09 11.49 -8.73
CA ASN A 25 1.12 12.07 -9.65
C ASN A 25 -0.23 12.23 -8.96
N PRO A 26 -0.57 13.46 -8.50
CA PRO A 26 -1.84 13.70 -7.80
C PRO A 26 -3.10 13.44 -8.63
N THR A 27 -2.98 13.31 -9.95
CA THR A 27 -4.13 13.00 -10.81
C THR A 27 -4.51 11.53 -10.81
N LEU A 28 -3.66 10.64 -10.28
CA LEU A 28 -4.00 9.22 -10.15
C LEU A 28 -5.11 9.02 -9.13
N ASN A 29 -6.06 8.15 -9.46
CA ASN A 29 -7.09 7.71 -8.53
C ASN A 29 -6.58 6.46 -7.81
N VAL A 30 -5.98 6.66 -6.65
CA VAL A 30 -5.36 5.59 -5.86
C VAL A 30 -6.26 5.22 -4.70
N TYR A 31 -6.47 3.91 -4.54
CA TYR A 31 -7.23 3.32 -3.44
C TYR A 31 -6.40 2.23 -2.80
N SER A 32 -6.65 1.96 -1.53
CA SER A 32 -6.00 0.86 -0.83
C SER A 32 -6.99 0.15 0.07
N CYS A 33 -6.76 -1.14 0.33
CA CYS A 33 -7.64 -1.94 1.16
C CYS A 33 -6.89 -3.11 1.79
N GLY A 34 -7.57 -3.83 2.67
CA GLY A 34 -7.00 -4.97 3.37
C GLY A 34 -7.95 -6.15 3.38
N ILE A 35 -7.36 -7.34 3.44
CA ILE A 35 -8.10 -8.60 3.60
C ILE A 35 -8.75 -8.63 4.98
N LYS A 36 -8.01 -8.18 5.99
CA LYS A 36 -8.47 -8.09 7.39
C LYS A 36 -8.01 -6.74 7.94
N PRO A 37 -8.73 -5.64 7.63
CA PRO A 37 -8.24 -4.31 7.96
C PRO A 37 -8.13 -4.05 9.46
N GLU A 38 -7.08 -3.34 9.82
CA GLU A 38 -6.88 -2.81 11.17
C GLU A 38 -7.86 -1.66 11.42
N VAL A 39 -7.92 -1.20 12.68
CA VAL A 39 -8.82 -0.10 13.07
C VAL A 39 -8.33 1.24 12.52
N LYS A 40 -7.01 1.42 12.45
CA LYS A 40 -6.40 2.68 12.02
C LYS A 40 -5.08 2.41 11.32
N VAL A 41 -4.59 3.43 10.61
CA VAL A 41 -3.26 3.42 10.01
C VAL A 41 -2.21 3.36 11.11
N ASN A 42 -1.18 2.56 10.91
CA ASN A 42 -0.13 2.33 11.90
C ASN A 42 0.61 3.65 12.20
N PRO A 43 0.71 4.06 13.48
CA PRO A 43 1.37 5.32 13.85
C PRO A 43 2.84 5.39 13.43
N TYR A 44 3.56 4.29 13.42
CA TYR A 44 4.95 4.26 12.95
C TYR A 44 5.03 4.53 11.45
N ALA A 45 4.09 3.97 10.69
CA ALA A 45 4.01 4.23 9.26
C ALA A 45 3.71 5.72 9.00
N VAL A 46 2.77 6.31 9.75
CA VAL A 46 2.47 7.75 9.65
C VAL A 46 3.73 8.57 9.89
N LYS A 47 4.46 8.24 10.95
CA LYS A 47 5.66 8.99 11.35
C LYS A 47 6.75 8.92 10.28
N VAL A 48 7.09 7.74 9.79
CA VAL A 48 8.17 7.61 8.81
C VAL A 48 7.80 8.19 7.45
N MET A 49 6.51 8.22 7.12
CA MET A 49 6.06 8.89 5.89
C MET A 49 6.14 10.41 6.02
N GLN A 50 5.84 10.97 7.19
CA GLN A 50 6.03 12.40 7.45
C GLN A 50 7.48 12.82 7.25
N GLU A 51 8.44 11.96 7.59
CA GLU A 51 9.87 12.25 7.41
C GLU A 51 10.22 12.52 5.95
N VAL A 52 9.46 11.99 5.00
CA VAL A 52 9.66 12.20 3.57
C VAL A 52 8.59 13.10 2.96
N GLY A 53 7.86 13.84 3.80
CA GLY A 53 6.91 14.86 3.37
C GLY A 53 5.56 14.36 2.90
N ILE A 54 5.18 13.13 3.26
CA ILE A 54 3.91 12.54 2.86
C ILE A 54 3.06 12.25 4.09
N ASP A 55 1.83 12.80 4.12
CA ASP A 55 0.89 12.61 5.21
C ASP A 55 -0.12 11.52 4.86
N ILE A 56 -0.06 10.39 5.58
CA ILE A 56 -1.05 9.33 5.49
C ILE A 56 -1.90 9.23 6.76
N GLY A 57 -1.76 10.19 7.67
CA GLY A 57 -2.45 10.18 8.96
C GLY A 57 -3.96 10.30 8.85
N ASN A 58 -4.48 10.87 7.75
CA ASN A 58 -5.91 11.01 7.50
C ASN A 58 -6.53 9.82 6.77
N HIS A 59 -5.71 8.85 6.36
CA HIS A 59 -6.22 7.65 5.69
C HIS A 59 -6.86 6.72 6.71
N LEU A 60 -7.83 5.92 6.23
CA LEU A 60 -8.49 4.90 7.03
C LEU A 60 -8.35 3.54 6.34
N PRO A 61 -8.14 2.46 7.12
CA PRO A 61 -8.18 1.12 6.55
C PRO A 61 -9.57 0.81 6.00
N VAL A 62 -9.61 0.12 4.85
CA VAL A 62 -10.84 -0.23 4.15
C VAL A 62 -10.82 -1.72 3.83
N ARG A 63 -11.97 -2.36 3.89
CA ARG A 63 -12.13 -3.77 3.53
C ARG A 63 -12.04 -3.97 2.01
N VAL A 64 -11.40 -5.04 1.59
CA VAL A 64 -11.29 -5.37 0.16
C VAL A 64 -12.68 -5.55 -0.48
N GLU A 65 -13.66 -6.02 0.26
CA GLU A 65 -15.04 -6.22 -0.21
C GLU A 65 -15.69 -4.95 -0.73
N GLU A 66 -15.23 -3.78 -0.28
CA GLU A 66 -15.70 -2.48 -0.78
C GLU A 66 -15.34 -2.26 -2.25
N TYR A 67 -14.36 -2.99 -2.77
CA TYR A 67 -13.81 -2.77 -4.10
C TYR A 67 -13.99 -3.93 -5.07
N ILE A 68 -14.45 -5.10 -4.62
CA ILE A 68 -14.47 -6.31 -5.47
C ILE A 68 -15.38 -6.20 -6.69
N ASN A 69 -16.37 -5.30 -6.67
CA ASN A 69 -17.28 -5.09 -7.81
C ASN A 69 -16.91 -3.87 -8.64
N LYS A 70 -15.77 -3.25 -8.38
CA LYS A 70 -15.31 -2.06 -9.10
C LYS A 70 -14.21 -2.43 -10.07
N SER A 71 -14.02 -1.60 -11.08
CA SER A 71 -13.01 -1.80 -12.13
C SER A 71 -11.76 -0.97 -11.84
N PHE A 72 -10.60 -1.54 -12.13
CA PHE A 72 -9.32 -0.87 -11.94
C PHE A 72 -8.39 -1.14 -13.12
N ASP A 73 -7.55 -0.16 -13.44
CA ASP A 73 -6.49 -0.33 -14.43
C ASP A 73 -5.38 -1.22 -13.90
N TYR A 74 -5.06 -1.06 -12.61
CA TYR A 74 -4.04 -1.85 -11.92
C TYR A 74 -4.51 -2.24 -10.53
N VAL A 75 -4.25 -3.49 -10.16
CA VAL A 75 -4.38 -3.95 -8.77
C VAL A 75 -3.04 -4.53 -8.36
N PHE A 76 -2.50 -4.02 -7.26
CA PHE A 76 -1.25 -4.50 -6.67
C PHE A 76 -1.54 -5.22 -5.36
N THR A 77 -1.01 -6.43 -5.19
CA THR A 77 -0.92 -7.06 -3.88
C THR A 77 0.50 -6.86 -3.36
N VAL A 78 0.64 -6.38 -2.12
CA VAL A 78 1.94 -6.00 -1.55
C VAL A 78 2.39 -6.90 -0.41
N CYS A 79 1.67 -7.98 -0.16
CA CYS A 79 2.09 -9.05 0.75
C CYS A 79 1.54 -10.39 0.27
N ASP A 80 2.18 -11.47 0.71
CA ASP A 80 1.81 -12.82 0.24
C ASP A 80 0.43 -13.24 0.72
N ILE A 81 0.03 -12.86 1.93
CA ILE A 81 -1.30 -13.17 2.47
C ILE A 81 -2.38 -12.53 1.61
N ALA A 82 -2.21 -11.28 1.21
CA ALA A 82 -3.17 -10.60 0.35
C ALA A 82 -3.31 -11.31 -0.99
N ARG A 83 -2.18 -11.75 -1.57
CA ARG A 83 -2.19 -12.49 -2.84
C ARG A 83 -2.96 -13.79 -2.74
N LYS A 84 -2.78 -14.53 -1.62
CA LYS A 84 -3.41 -15.85 -1.43
C LYS A 84 -4.88 -15.76 -1.04
N MET A 85 -5.22 -14.77 -0.22
CA MET A 85 -6.53 -14.68 0.43
C MET A 85 -7.48 -13.69 -0.23
N CYS A 86 -7.03 -13.01 -1.28
CA CYS A 86 -7.85 -12.03 -1.97
C CYS A 86 -9.08 -12.70 -2.58
N PRO A 87 -10.29 -12.18 -2.33
CA PRO A 87 -11.49 -12.72 -2.98
C PRO A 87 -11.49 -12.42 -4.47
N ASP A 88 -12.35 -13.13 -5.20
CA ASP A 88 -12.50 -12.89 -6.62
C ASP A 88 -13.18 -11.53 -6.85
N PHE A 89 -12.66 -10.79 -7.82
CA PHE A 89 -13.25 -9.52 -8.24
C PHE A 89 -14.26 -9.78 -9.36
N THR A 90 -15.43 -9.14 -9.22
CA THR A 90 -16.44 -9.15 -10.29
C THR A 90 -16.27 -7.96 -11.22
N GLY A 91 -15.58 -6.90 -10.77
CA GLY A 91 -15.21 -5.77 -11.62
C GLY A 91 -14.09 -6.16 -12.58
N GLU A 92 -13.90 -5.35 -13.61
CA GLU A 92 -12.86 -5.58 -14.60
C GLU A 92 -11.51 -5.06 -14.12
N ILE A 93 -10.50 -5.93 -14.11
CA ILE A 93 -9.14 -5.58 -13.70
C ILE A 93 -8.22 -5.80 -14.90
N ASN A 94 -7.62 -4.71 -15.38
CA ASN A 94 -6.78 -4.79 -16.58
C ASN A 94 -5.41 -5.41 -16.29
N ASN A 95 -4.83 -5.13 -15.12
CA ASN A 95 -3.50 -5.61 -14.76
C ASN A 95 -3.44 -6.00 -13.28
N TRP A 96 -3.01 -7.23 -12.99
CA TRP A 96 -2.71 -7.71 -11.65
C TRP A 96 -1.20 -7.82 -11.48
N LEU A 97 -0.66 -7.19 -10.44
CA LEU A 97 0.77 -7.27 -10.14
C LEU A 97 0.97 -7.58 -8.66
N HIS A 98 2.00 -8.38 -8.37
CA HIS A 98 2.36 -8.72 -6.99
C HIS A 98 3.77 -8.24 -6.70
N VAL A 99 3.89 -7.37 -5.67
CA VAL A 99 5.17 -6.81 -5.23
C VAL A 99 5.22 -6.93 -3.71
N ALA A 100 5.79 -8.03 -3.21
CA ALA A 100 5.77 -8.33 -1.78
C ALA A 100 6.80 -7.51 -1.00
N PHE A 101 6.40 -7.08 0.20
CA PHE A 101 7.26 -6.42 1.17
C PHE A 101 7.08 -7.09 2.52
N GLU A 102 8.16 -7.17 3.30
CA GLU A 102 8.10 -7.66 4.66
C GLU A 102 7.23 -6.75 5.53
N ASP A 103 6.57 -7.32 6.54
CA ASP A 103 5.77 -6.56 7.48
C ASP A 103 6.67 -6.01 8.59
N PRO A 104 6.90 -4.70 8.65
CA PRO A 104 7.76 -4.13 9.70
C PRO A 104 7.17 -4.25 11.10
N ALA A 105 5.87 -4.46 11.22
CA ALA A 105 5.20 -4.61 12.51
C ALA A 105 5.64 -5.88 13.24
N ASN A 106 6.16 -6.88 12.54
CA ASN A 106 6.65 -8.13 13.13
C ASN A 106 8.04 -7.99 13.75
N TYR A 107 8.74 -6.91 13.48
CA TYR A 107 10.08 -6.69 13.99
C TYR A 107 10.05 -6.39 15.49
N LYS A 108 10.93 -7.05 16.25
CA LYS A 108 11.06 -6.87 17.69
C LYS A 108 12.36 -6.13 18.01
N GLY A 109 12.28 -5.16 18.90
CA GLY A 109 13.44 -4.36 19.30
C GLY A 109 13.02 -3.11 20.06
N THR A 110 13.97 -2.19 20.24
CA THR A 110 13.69 -0.88 20.85
C THR A 110 12.82 -0.04 19.91
N LEU A 111 12.28 1.06 20.44
CA LEU A 111 11.50 2.00 19.63
C LEU A 111 12.30 2.49 18.42
N GLU A 112 13.55 2.88 18.62
CA GLU A 112 14.40 3.37 17.53
C GLU A 112 14.68 2.29 16.50
N GLN A 113 14.94 1.06 16.94
CA GLN A 113 15.15 -0.07 16.04
C GLN A 113 13.90 -0.38 15.22
N LYS A 114 12.72 -0.32 15.84
CA LYS A 114 11.44 -0.50 15.14
C LYS A 114 11.23 0.58 14.08
N LEU A 115 11.48 1.84 14.43
CA LEU A 115 11.36 2.94 13.48
C LEU A 115 12.31 2.79 12.30
N ASN A 116 13.54 2.33 12.55
CA ASN A 116 14.50 2.06 11.48
C ASN A 116 14.01 0.96 10.53
N GLU A 117 13.32 -0.06 11.07
CA GLU A 117 12.74 -1.10 10.25
C GLU A 117 11.61 -0.55 9.37
N TYR A 118 10.74 0.30 9.91
CA TYR A 118 9.71 0.98 9.12
C TYR A 118 10.32 1.87 8.03
N ARG A 119 11.42 2.56 8.33
CA ARG A 119 12.15 3.37 7.34
C ARG A 119 12.73 2.49 6.23
N ARG A 120 13.28 1.34 6.58
CA ARG A 120 13.83 0.39 5.60
C ARG A 120 12.75 -0.08 4.64
N ILE A 121 11.60 -0.51 5.17
CA ILE A 121 10.47 -0.97 4.34
C ILE A 121 9.91 0.19 3.52
N ARG A 122 9.74 1.37 4.12
CA ARG A 122 9.31 2.58 3.41
C ARG A 122 10.18 2.83 2.18
N ASP A 123 11.49 2.76 2.34
CA ASP A 123 12.43 3.05 1.25
C ASP A 123 12.38 1.98 0.16
N GLN A 124 12.16 0.72 0.52
CA GLN A 124 11.93 -0.36 -0.44
C GLN A 124 10.66 -0.12 -1.25
N ILE A 125 9.58 0.26 -0.58
CA ILE A 125 8.29 0.55 -1.23
C ILE A 125 8.45 1.75 -2.17
N LEU A 126 9.11 2.81 -1.73
CA LEU A 126 9.39 3.99 -2.55
C LEU A 126 10.09 3.60 -3.83
N GLU A 127 11.20 2.86 -3.73
CA GLU A 127 12.00 2.47 -4.88
C GLU A 127 11.21 1.61 -5.86
N SER A 128 10.51 0.59 -5.34
CA SER A 128 9.73 -0.33 -6.18
C SER A 128 8.59 0.39 -6.90
N PHE A 129 7.83 1.22 -6.20
CA PHE A 129 6.69 1.92 -6.79
C PHE A 129 7.12 3.06 -7.71
N LYS A 130 8.25 3.69 -7.44
CA LYS A 130 8.82 4.69 -8.34
C LYS A 130 9.19 4.06 -9.68
N GLU A 131 9.84 2.90 -9.65
CA GLU A 131 10.17 2.15 -10.86
C GLU A 131 8.92 1.72 -11.62
N LEU A 132 7.93 1.16 -10.92
CA LEU A 132 6.66 0.77 -11.52
C LEU A 132 5.94 1.98 -12.15
N TYR A 133 5.92 3.10 -11.46
CA TYR A 133 5.32 4.32 -11.98
C TYR A 133 5.99 4.74 -13.28
N ASN A 134 7.32 4.81 -13.30
CA ASN A 134 8.07 5.25 -14.47
C ASN A 134 7.92 4.30 -15.66
N CYS A 135 7.89 3.00 -15.40
CA CYS A 135 7.86 2.00 -16.48
C CYS A 135 6.45 1.71 -17.00
N ARG A 136 5.43 1.80 -16.15
CA ARG A 136 4.08 1.34 -16.50
C ARG A 136 2.99 2.40 -16.38
N LEU A 137 3.05 3.25 -15.36
CA LEU A 137 1.93 4.14 -15.02
C LEU A 137 2.05 5.52 -15.62
N LEU A 138 3.25 5.94 -15.99
CA LEU A 138 3.51 7.27 -16.54
C LEU A 138 3.00 7.43 -17.96
N LYS A 139 2.76 6.36 -18.65
CA LYS A 139 2.33 6.37 -20.06
C LYS A 139 0.96 6.98 -20.28
#